data_649150a2cc1a2f8bbf8abd13aa6c3a56
#
_entry.id   649150a2cc1a2f8bbf8abd13aa6c3a56
#
_cell.length_a   1.000
_cell.length_b   1.000
_cell.length_c   1.000
_cell.angle_alpha   90.00
_cell.angle_beta   90.00
_cell.angle_gamma   90.00
#
_symmetry.space_group_name_H-M   'P 1'
#
loop_
_entity.id
_entity.type
_entity.pdbx_description
1 polymer ?
#
loop_
_entity_poly.entity_id
_entity_poly.type
_entity_poly.pdbx_seq_one_letter_code
_entity_poly.pdbx_strand_id
1 'polypeptide(L)'
;LGRTKKIGLGASFGARYGTLARKRYVEIVSQMRLKHKCPKCHRKAVKRESVGIWICRKCGFKFAGGAYTPTTKLGEAAERSTIKEAPIEGLIVKPIKETKATRKRKVKKSETEEAKEAKET
;
A
#
# COMPACT_ATOMS: atom_id res chain seq x y z
N LEU A 1 26.74 -25.97 6.92
CA LEU A 1 26.94 -25.03 5.82
C LEU A 1 26.26 -23.69 6.17
N GLY A 2 27.10 -22.63 6.34
CA GLY A 2 26.61 -21.31 6.68
C GLY A 2 25.74 -20.70 5.56
N ARG A 3 24.62 -20.05 5.93
CA ARG A 3 23.81 -19.27 4.98
C ARG A 3 24.54 -17.99 4.61
N THR A 4 24.74 -17.74 3.31
CA THR A 4 25.32 -16.49 2.84
C THR A 4 24.32 -15.34 3.08
N LYS A 5 24.65 -14.42 3.99
CA LYS A 5 23.81 -13.26 4.33
C LYS A 5 23.65 -12.29 3.15
N LYS A 6 24.63 -12.20 2.25
CA LYS A 6 24.63 -11.27 1.11
C LYS A 6 23.63 -11.63 0.00
N ILE A 7 23.48 -12.92 -0.34
CA ILE A 7 22.65 -13.38 -1.46
C ILE A 7 21.19 -13.58 -1.04
N GLY A 8 20.94 -13.89 0.23
CA GLY A 8 19.60 -14.02 0.78
C GLY A 8 18.70 -14.99 -0.01
N LEU A 9 17.52 -14.53 -0.40
CA LEU A 9 16.53 -15.34 -1.12
C LEU A 9 16.97 -15.75 -2.53
N GLY A 10 17.88 -15.01 -3.15
CA GLY A 10 18.45 -15.33 -4.46
C GLY A 10 19.42 -16.53 -4.46
N ALA A 11 19.81 -17.02 -3.29
CA ALA A 11 20.73 -18.16 -3.17
C ALA A 11 20.19 -19.47 -3.74
N SER A 12 18.86 -19.60 -3.83
CA SER A 12 18.18 -20.78 -4.40
C SER A 12 18.52 -21.01 -5.89
N PHE A 13 18.93 -19.98 -6.61
CA PHE A 13 19.30 -20.07 -8.02
C PHE A 13 20.73 -20.60 -8.26
N GLY A 14 21.57 -20.68 -7.23
CA GLY A 14 22.97 -21.10 -7.34
C GLY A 14 23.78 -20.18 -8.27
N ALA A 15 24.59 -20.73 -9.16
CA ALA A 15 25.38 -19.99 -10.16
C ALA A 15 24.57 -19.54 -11.41
N ARG A 16 23.34 -20.02 -11.52
CA ARG A 16 22.46 -19.75 -12.68
C ARG A 16 21.75 -18.41 -12.55
N TYR A 17 21.29 -17.88 -13.66
CA TYR A 17 20.62 -16.58 -13.82
C TYR A 17 21.51 -15.36 -13.55
N GLY A 18 21.25 -14.29 -14.25
CA GLY A 18 21.96 -13.03 -14.11
C GLY A 18 21.55 -12.22 -12.89
N THR A 19 22.31 -11.20 -12.58
CA THR A 19 22.07 -10.33 -11.39
C THR A 19 20.70 -9.63 -11.42
N LEU A 20 20.24 -9.23 -12.62
CA LEU A 20 18.95 -8.53 -12.79
C LEU A 20 17.78 -9.41 -12.39
N ALA A 21 17.73 -10.65 -12.91
CA ALA A 21 16.65 -11.60 -12.60
C ALA A 21 16.62 -11.94 -11.10
N ARG A 22 17.79 -12.14 -10.47
CA ARG A 22 17.89 -12.39 -9.03
C ARG A 22 17.41 -11.20 -8.19
N LYS A 23 17.76 -9.97 -8.56
CA LYS A 23 17.29 -8.77 -7.85
C LYS A 23 15.76 -8.64 -7.90
N ARG A 24 15.15 -8.78 -9.09
CA ARG A 24 13.69 -8.76 -9.25
C ARG A 24 12.99 -9.85 -8.43
N TYR A 25 13.51 -11.06 -8.45
CA TYR A 25 12.96 -12.15 -7.65
C TYR A 25 13.02 -11.85 -6.14
N VAL A 26 14.16 -11.41 -5.64
CA VAL A 26 14.36 -11.09 -4.22
C VAL A 26 13.39 -9.98 -3.78
N GLU A 27 13.23 -8.94 -4.59
CA GLU A 27 12.32 -7.83 -4.32
C GLU A 27 10.87 -8.32 -4.16
N ILE A 28 10.35 -9.06 -5.15
CA ILE A 28 8.97 -9.54 -5.15
C ILE A 28 8.72 -10.53 -3.99
N VAL A 29 9.63 -11.50 -3.80
CA VAL A 29 9.45 -12.52 -2.76
C VAL A 29 9.64 -11.96 -1.37
N SER A 30 10.50 -10.96 -1.18
CA SER A 30 10.64 -10.29 0.12
C SER A 30 9.33 -9.60 0.52
N GLN A 31 8.71 -8.85 -0.39
CA GLN A 31 7.40 -8.22 -0.17
C GLN A 31 6.31 -9.25 0.13
N MET A 32 6.24 -10.33 -0.65
CA MET A 32 5.26 -11.41 -0.44
C MET A 32 5.38 -12.09 0.95
N ARG A 33 6.62 -12.22 1.47
CA ARG A 33 6.88 -12.86 2.78
C ARG A 33 6.69 -11.94 3.97
N LEU A 34 6.60 -10.62 3.76
CA LEU A 34 6.30 -9.67 4.83
C LEU A 34 4.91 -9.92 5.42
N LYS A 35 4.76 -9.53 6.68
CA LYS A 35 3.44 -9.52 7.33
C LYS A 35 2.73 -8.22 7.00
N HIS A 36 1.58 -8.32 6.36
CA HIS A 36 0.77 -7.17 5.96
C HIS A 36 -0.30 -6.83 7.00
N LYS A 37 -0.83 -5.61 6.95
CA LYS A 37 -1.94 -5.17 7.80
C LYS A 37 -3.24 -5.83 7.36
N CYS A 38 -4.06 -6.23 8.33
CA CYS A 38 -5.39 -6.77 8.07
C CYS A 38 -6.40 -5.63 7.89
N PRO A 39 -7.28 -5.66 6.86
CA PRO A 39 -8.32 -4.64 6.69
C PRO A 39 -9.37 -4.66 7.82
N LYS A 40 -9.64 -5.83 8.44
CA LYS A 40 -10.62 -5.96 9.51
C LYS A 40 -10.08 -5.59 10.89
N CYS A 41 -8.96 -6.15 11.31
CA CYS A 41 -8.43 -5.96 12.67
C CYS A 41 -7.21 -5.03 12.76
N HIS A 42 -6.73 -4.49 11.63
CA HIS A 42 -5.61 -3.55 11.49
C HIS A 42 -4.26 -4.05 12.04
N ARG A 43 -4.17 -5.30 12.50
CA ARG A 43 -2.92 -5.91 12.99
C ARG A 43 -2.07 -6.40 11.81
N LYS A 44 -0.75 -6.34 11.95
CA LYS A 44 0.22 -6.90 10.99
C LYS A 44 0.32 -8.41 11.14
N ALA A 45 -0.67 -9.16 10.68
CA ALA A 45 -0.76 -10.62 10.84
C ALA A 45 -1.27 -11.34 9.58
N VAL A 46 -1.41 -10.64 8.46
CA VAL A 46 -1.85 -11.21 7.19
C VAL A 46 -0.70 -11.97 6.54
N LYS A 47 -1.01 -13.16 6.05
CA LYS A 47 -0.11 -14.04 5.30
C LYS A 47 -0.82 -14.53 4.05
N ARG A 48 -0.04 -14.74 2.96
CA ARG A 48 -0.53 -15.36 1.73
C ARG A 48 -0.82 -16.85 1.96
N GLU A 49 -2.00 -17.29 1.61
CA GLU A 49 -2.41 -18.69 1.62
C GLU A 49 -2.18 -19.33 0.25
N SER A 50 -2.71 -18.72 -0.80
CA SER A 50 -2.53 -19.10 -2.19
C SER A 50 -2.42 -17.87 -3.09
N VAL A 51 -2.36 -18.05 -4.40
CA VAL A 51 -2.29 -16.93 -5.35
C VAL A 51 -3.55 -16.08 -5.22
N GLY A 52 -3.38 -14.79 -4.86
CA GLY A 52 -4.49 -13.85 -4.69
C GLY A 52 -5.34 -14.05 -3.44
N ILE A 53 -5.04 -15.04 -2.57
CA ILE A 53 -5.79 -15.30 -1.35
C ILE A 53 -4.92 -15.04 -0.12
N TRP A 54 -5.42 -14.18 0.76
CA TRP A 54 -4.75 -13.72 1.96
C TRP A 54 -5.57 -14.01 3.20
N ILE A 55 -4.92 -14.48 4.27
CA ILE A 55 -5.57 -14.80 5.54
C ILE A 55 -4.89 -14.08 6.70
N CYS A 56 -5.68 -13.53 7.61
CA CYS A 56 -5.20 -12.96 8.85
C CYS A 56 -5.11 -14.03 9.94
N ARG A 57 -3.92 -14.28 10.48
CA ARG A 57 -3.71 -15.27 11.55
C ARG A 57 -4.32 -14.87 12.90
N LYS A 58 -4.74 -13.61 13.09
CA LYS A 58 -5.29 -13.14 14.36
C LYS A 58 -6.81 -13.17 14.41
N CYS A 59 -7.47 -12.74 13.35
CA CYS A 59 -8.94 -12.71 13.31
C CYS A 59 -9.54 -13.76 12.36
N GLY A 60 -8.73 -14.57 11.68
CA GLY A 60 -9.21 -15.57 10.72
C GLY A 60 -9.79 -15.00 9.43
N PHE A 61 -9.80 -13.67 9.25
CA PHE A 61 -10.39 -13.04 8.07
C PHE A 61 -9.62 -13.41 6.82
N LYS A 62 -10.35 -13.98 5.85
CA LYS A 62 -9.82 -14.38 4.54
C LYS A 62 -10.38 -13.43 3.48
N PHE A 63 -9.52 -12.94 2.59
CA PHE A 63 -9.90 -11.96 1.57
C PHE A 63 -9.07 -12.14 0.31
N ALA A 64 -9.61 -11.66 -0.80
CA ALA A 64 -8.92 -11.60 -2.08
C ALA A 64 -7.99 -10.40 -2.13
N GLY A 65 -6.85 -10.55 -2.80
CA GLY A 65 -5.88 -9.47 -2.99
C GLY A 65 -5.02 -9.73 -4.22
N GLY A 66 -3.94 -8.97 -4.37
CA GLY A 66 -2.97 -9.18 -5.45
C GLY A 66 -2.20 -10.49 -5.32
N ALA A 67 -1.57 -10.93 -6.41
CA ALA A 67 -0.82 -12.18 -6.46
C ALA A 67 0.36 -12.21 -5.48
N TYR A 68 1.04 -11.09 -5.27
CA TYR A 68 2.24 -10.98 -4.43
C TYR A 68 2.09 -10.02 -3.25
N THR A 69 1.15 -9.08 -3.32
CA THR A 69 0.82 -8.13 -2.24
C THR A 69 -0.68 -8.13 -2.00
N PRO A 70 -1.16 -7.97 -0.76
CA PRO A 70 -2.60 -7.98 -0.48
C PRO A 70 -3.34 -6.80 -1.11
N THR A 71 -2.69 -5.65 -1.21
CA THR A 71 -3.23 -4.44 -1.87
C THR A 71 -2.40 -4.11 -3.09
N THR A 72 -3.05 -3.71 -4.19
CA THR A 72 -2.41 -3.28 -5.43
C THR A 72 -2.84 -1.85 -5.74
N LYS A 73 -2.00 -1.10 -6.47
CA LYS A 73 -2.32 0.28 -6.88
C LYS A 73 -3.64 0.36 -7.68
N LEU A 74 -3.91 -0.65 -8.51
CA LEU A 74 -5.16 -0.74 -9.27
C LEU A 74 -6.37 -1.00 -8.36
N GLY A 75 -6.22 -1.91 -7.37
CA GLY A 75 -7.26 -2.17 -6.38
C GLY A 75 -7.60 -0.92 -5.55
N GLU A 76 -6.60 -0.21 -5.06
CA GLU A 76 -6.80 1.05 -4.34
C GLU A 76 -7.47 2.14 -5.21
N ALA A 77 -7.14 2.20 -6.50
CA ALA A 77 -7.78 3.12 -7.43
C ALA A 77 -9.26 2.74 -7.67
N ALA A 78 -9.56 1.45 -7.84
CA ALA A 78 -10.91 0.94 -7.97
C ALA A 78 -11.76 1.21 -6.72
N GLU A 79 -11.23 0.97 -5.53
CA GLU A 79 -11.90 1.29 -4.27
C GLU A 79 -12.23 2.79 -4.15
N ARG A 80 -11.32 3.66 -4.59
CA ARG A 80 -11.57 5.12 -4.59
C ARG A 80 -12.66 5.54 -5.57
N SER A 81 -12.77 4.91 -6.74
CA SER A 81 -13.84 5.20 -7.70
C SER A 81 -15.19 4.71 -7.19
N THR A 82 -15.29 3.50 -6.66
CA THR A 82 -16.54 2.97 -6.12
C THR A 82 -17.08 3.79 -4.94
N ILE A 83 -16.20 4.30 -4.08
CA ILE A 83 -16.60 5.19 -2.97
C ILE A 83 -17.18 6.53 -3.49
N LYS A 84 -16.69 7.04 -4.63
CA LYS A 84 -17.20 8.27 -5.23
C LYS A 84 -18.56 8.10 -5.91
N GLU A 85 -18.81 6.92 -6.46
CA GLU A 85 -20.04 6.61 -7.20
C GLU A 85 -21.17 6.08 -6.30
N ALA A 86 -20.86 5.64 -5.06
CA ALA A 86 -21.88 5.20 -4.12
C ALA A 86 -22.75 6.40 -3.65
N PRO A 87 -24.07 6.38 -3.83
CA PRO A 87 -24.93 7.42 -3.28
C PRO A 87 -24.81 7.42 -1.76
N ILE A 88 -24.61 8.60 -1.18
CA ILE A 88 -24.36 8.82 0.26
C ILE A 88 -25.68 8.71 1.04
N GLU A 89 -26.36 7.60 0.94
CA GLU A 89 -27.50 7.29 1.81
C GLU A 89 -27.06 6.24 2.83
N GLY A 90 -26.65 6.71 4.02
CA GLY A 90 -26.49 5.87 5.21
C GLY A 90 -25.09 5.61 5.77
N LEU A 91 -24.02 6.12 5.19
CA LEU A 91 -22.67 6.02 5.79
C LEU A 91 -22.26 7.37 6.38
N ILE A 92 -22.34 7.49 7.70
CA ILE A 92 -21.72 8.58 8.45
C ILE A 92 -20.20 8.44 8.29
N VAL A 93 -19.67 9.03 7.24
CA VAL A 93 -18.22 9.17 7.05
C VAL A 93 -17.74 10.19 8.10
N LYS A 94 -17.09 9.69 9.15
CA LYS A 94 -16.41 10.57 10.10
C LYS A 94 -15.42 11.45 9.31
N PRO A 95 -15.42 12.77 9.46
CA PRO A 95 -14.54 13.65 8.71
C PRO A 95 -13.08 13.25 8.96
N ILE A 96 -12.36 13.03 7.89
CA ILE A 96 -10.92 12.75 7.93
C ILE A 96 -10.28 13.98 8.55
N LYS A 97 -9.70 13.84 9.74
CA LYS A 97 -8.97 14.93 10.41
C LYS A 97 -7.85 15.39 9.45
N GLU A 98 -7.99 16.60 8.94
CA GLU A 98 -6.96 17.21 8.08
C GLU A 98 -5.62 17.20 8.81
N THR A 99 -4.62 16.59 8.20
CA THR A 99 -3.28 16.56 8.79
C THR A 99 -2.70 17.97 8.75
N LYS A 100 -1.90 18.34 9.76
CA LYS A 100 -1.27 19.68 9.87
C LYS A 100 -0.52 20.12 8.60
N ALA A 101 -0.07 19.16 7.77
CA ALA A 101 0.60 19.42 6.48
C ALA A 101 -0.36 19.93 5.40
N THR A 102 -1.58 19.40 5.33
CA THR A 102 -2.61 19.81 4.36
C THR A 102 -3.12 21.24 4.69
N ARG A 103 -3.25 21.54 5.98
CA ARG A 103 -3.65 22.87 6.48
C ARG A 103 -2.62 23.95 6.13
N LYS A 104 -1.30 23.64 6.29
CA LYS A 104 -0.21 24.58 5.90
C LYS A 104 -0.15 24.82 4.38
N ARG A 105 -0.49 23.85 3.53
CA ARG A 105 -0.54 24.03 2.07
C ARG A 105 -1.71 24.92 1.64
N LYS A 106 -2.88 24.77 2.27
CA LYS A 106 -4.08 25.57 1.97
C LYS A 106 -3.87 27.04 2.34
N VAL A 107 -3.28 27.32 3.52
CA VAL A 107 -2.96 28.69 3.97
C VAL A 107 -1.94 29.36 3.04
N LYS A 108 -0.84 28.68 2.65
CA LYS A 108 0.13 29.26 1.71
C LYS A 108 -0.43 29.54 0.32
N LYS A 109 -1.45 28.79 -0.13
CA LYS A 109 -2.07 29.01 -1.43
C LYS A 109 -2.97 30.24 -1.44
N SER A 110 -3.73 30.50 -0.35
CA SER A 110 -4.54 31.71 -0.20
C SER A 110 -3.67 32.98 -0.10
N GLU A 111 -2.58 32.95 0.67
CA GLU A 111 -1.65 34.08 0.79
C GLU A 111 -0.98 34.46 -0.54
N THR A 112 -0.71 33.47 -1.42
CA THR A 112 -0.14 33.69 -2.76
C THR A 112 -1.15 34.19 -3.78
N GLU A 113 -2.42 33.89 -3.64
CA GLU A 113 -3.51 34.39 -4.49
C GLU A 113 -3.85 35.84 -4.12
N GLU A 114 -3.97 36.17 -2.84
CA GLU A 114 -4.19 37.55 -2.36
C GLU A 114 -3.04 38.51 -2.73
N ALA A 115 -1.78 38.01 -2.67
CA ALA A 115 -0.61 38.82 -3.07
C ALA A 115 -0.50 39.05 -4.57
N LYS A 116 -1.19 38.30 -5.41
CA LYS A 116 -1.27 38.52 -6.86
C LYS A 116 -2.35 39.53 -7.23
N GLU A 117 -3.52 39.45 -6.59
CA GLU A 117 -4.61 40.42 -6.80
C GLU A 117 -4.23 41.84 -6.34
N ALA A 118 -3.44 41.97 -5.28
CA ALA A 118 -2.95 43.27 -4.81
C ALA A 118 -1.87 43.94 -5.71
N LYS A 119 -1.36 43.24 -6.74
CA LYS A 119 -0.37 43.77 -7.70
C LYS A 119 -0.98 44.12 -9.08
N GLU A 120 -2.23 43.76 -9.32
CA GLU A 120 -2.96 44.08 -10.55
C GLU A 120 -3.92 45.28 -10.43
N THR A 121 -4.03 45.85 -9.24
CA THR A 121 -4.71 47.15 -8.96
C THR A 121 -3.71 48.26 -8.71
#